data_a0cc7cc9ead489501d3e73d8a5a4d7fa
#
_entry.id   a0cc7cc9ead489501d3e73d8a5a4d7fa
#
_cell.length_a   1.000
_cell.length_b   1.000
_cell.length_c   1.000
_cell.angle_alpha   90.00
_cell.angle_beta   90.00
_cell.angle_gamma   90.00
#
_symmetry.space_group_name_H-M   'P 1'
#
loop_
_entity.id
_entity.type
_entity.pdbx_description
1 polymer ?
#
loop_
_entity_poly.entity_id
_entity_poly.type
_entity_poly.pdbx_seq_one_letter_code
_entity_poly.pdbx_strand_id
1 'polypeptide(L)'
;MDRTGLLYVAGALAGAVVTAQAAAHALPAGGVRCYGIAAAGQNDCGSHVAGNACAGQSRLDYDGRDWKAVKDAAACAGEGGRLRPFAGRNPAKGA
;
A
#
# COMPACT_ATOMS: atom_id res chain seq x y z
N MET A 1 13.43 -38.29 -11.18
CA MET A 1 13.49 -37.83 -10.88
C MET A 1 13.05 -37.00 -11.19
N ASP A 2 12.87 -36.88 -11.51
CA ASP A 2 12.67 -36.14 -11.95
C ASP A 2 11.32 -35.65 -12.14
N ARG A 3 10.29 -36.37 -12.34
CA ARG A 3 8.99 -35.91 -12.35
C ARG A 3 8.60 -35.34 -11.06
N THR A 4 8.95 -35.90 -9.95
CA THR A 4 8.68 -35.40 -8.62
C THR A 4 9.31 -34.04 -8.40
N GLY A 5 10.55 -33.90 -8.85
CA GLY A 5 11.21 -32.62 -8.71
C GLY A 5 10.53 -31.52 -9.51
N LEU A 6 10.04 -31.90 -10.70
CA LEU A 6 9.33 -30.95 -11.52
C LEU A 6 8.04 -30.50 -10.88
N LEU A 7 7.31 -31.42 -10.27
CA LEU A 7 6.07 -31.07 -9.59
C LEU A 7 6.32 -30.16 -8.40
N TYR A 8 7.39 -30.43 -7.66
CA TYR A 8 7.74 -29.54 -6.56
C TYR A 8 8.07 -28.15 -7.02
N VAL A 9 8.79 -28.06 -8.12
CA VAL A 9 9.14 -26.74 -8.67
C VAL A 9 7.89 -25.99 -9.06
N ALA A 10 6.95 -26.67 -9.72
CA ALA A 10 5.72 -26.03 -10.11
C ALA A 10 4.91 -25.56 -8.90
N GLY A 11 4.84 -26.39 -7.88
CA GLY A 11 4.14 -26.02 -6.66
C GLY A 11 4.79 -24.85 -5.95
N ALA A 12 6.11 -24.85 -5.92
CA ALA A 12 6.83 -23.76 -5.30
C ALA A 12 6.60 -22.45 -6.02
N LEU A 13 6.57 -22.48 -7.33
CA LEU A 13 6.31 -21.27 -8.10
C LEU A 13 4.92 -20.75 -7.84
N ALA A 14 3.92 -21.60 -7.80
CA ALA A 14 2.56 -21.19 -7.51
C ALA A 14 2.47 -20.56 -6.11
N GLY A 15 3.12 -21.19 -5.15
CA GLY A 15 3.15 -20.66 -3.79
C GLY A 15 3.86 -19.31 -3.72
N ALA A 16 4.96 -19.18 -4.45
CA ALA A 16 5.70 -17.93 -4.47
C ALA A 16 4.87 -16.78 -5.05
N VAL A 17 4.10 -17.06 -6.08
CA VAL A 17 3.24 -16.03 -6.68
C VAL A 17 2.20 -15.54 -5.67
N VAL A 18 1.53 -16.48 -4.99
CA VAL A 18 0.55 -16.11 -3.98
C VAL A 18 1.18 -15.32 -2.85
N THR A 19 2.36 -15.74 -2.41
CA THR A 19 3.09 -15.04 -1.36
C THR A 19 3.47 -13.63 -1.80
N ALA A 20 3.90 -13.47 -3.04
CA ALA A 20 4.27 -12.16 -3.56
C ALA A 20 3.06 -11.23 -3.59
N GLN A 21 1.89 -11.72 -3.97
CA GLN A 21 0.69 -10.90 -3.96
C GLN A 21 0.33 -10.48 -2.55
N ALA A 22 0.39 -11.40 -1.59
CA ALA A 22 0.12 -11.06 -0.20
C ALA A 22 1.13 -10.03 0.31
N ALA A 23 2.39 -10.19 -0.05
CA ALA A 23 3.44 -9.26 0.36
C ALA A 23 3.23 -7.87 -0.23
N ALA A 24 2.65 -7.78 -1.43
CA ALA A 24 2.40 -6.49 -2.06
C ALA A 24 1.40 -5.64 -1.27
N HIS A 25 0.55 -6.28 -0.47
CA HIS A 25 -0.41 -5.58 0.36
C HIS A 25 0.01 -5.49 1.82
N ALA A 26 1.14 -6.10 2.16
CA ALA A 26 1.64 -6.08 3.53
C ALA A 26 2.43 -4.81 3.79
N LEU A 27 2.31 -4.27 5.00
CA LEU A 27 3.15 -3.17 5.40
C LEU A 27 4.59 -3.65 5.58
N PRO A 28 5.60 -2.82 5.27
CA PRO A 28 6.96 -3.16 5.59
C PRO A 28 7.12 -3.36 7.09
N ALA A 29 8.16 -4.10 7.50
CA ALA A 29 8.43 -4.31 8.91
C ALA A 29 8.54 -2.97 9.63
N GLY A 30 7.73 -2.78 10.67
CA GLY A 30 7.65 -1.51 11.35
C GLY A 30 6.91 -0.44 10.59
N GLY A 31 6.34 -0.80 9.43
CA GLY A 31 5.68 0.15 8.56
C GLY A 31 4.33 0.61 9.06
N VAL A 32 3.90 1.73 8.54
CA VAL A 32 2.62 2.34 8.90
C VAL A 32 1.90 2.81 7.67
N ARG A 33 0.58 2.93 7.79
CA ARG A 33 -0.23 3.59 6.77
C ARG A 33 -0.10 5.09 6.97
N CYS A 34 0.29 5.78 5.92
CA CYS A 34 0.42 7.23 5.95
C CYS A 34 -0.63 7.84 5.05
N TYR A 35 -1.54 8.59 5.62
CA TYR A 35 -2.63 9.20 4.88
C TYR A 35 -2.24 10.58 4.39
N GLY A 36 -2.67 10.89 3.17
CA GLY A 36 -2.44 12.20 2.57
C GLY A 36 -1.16 12.32 1.76
N ILE A 37 -0.49 11.22 1.47
CA ILE A 37 0.77 11.28 0.73
C ILE A 37 0.72 10.60 -0.63
N ALA A 38 -0.40 10.03 -1.00
CA ALA A 38 -0.52 9.33 -2.28
C ALA A 38 -1.06 10.27 -3.35
N ALA A 39 -0.34 10.42 -4.44
CA ALA A 39 -0.88 11.07 -5.63
C ALA A 39 -2.03 10.23 -6.18
N ALA A 40 -2.89 10.81 -7.00
CA ALA A 40 -4.01 10.10 -7.60
C ALA A 40 -3.51 8.83 -8.28
N GLY A 41 -4.15 7.70 -8.00
CA GLY A 41 -3.78 6.42 -8.55
C GLY A 41 -2.57 5.76 -7.90
N GLN A 42 -2.03 6.31 -6.83
CA GLN A 42 -0.82 5.81 -6.19
C GLN A 42 -1.03 5.26 -4.78
N ASN A 43 -2.27 5.13 -4.34
CA ASN A 43 -2.55 4.52 -3.04
C ASN A 43 -2.18 3.04 -3.05
N ASP A 44 -1.73 2.54 -1.90
CA ASP A 44 -1.23 1.17 -1.83
C ASP A 44 -2.32 0.12 -1.66
N CYS A 45 -3.43 0.48 -1.07
CA CYS A 45 -4.54 -0.45 -0.89
C CYS A 45 -5.83 0.31 -0.64
N GLY A 46 -6.92 -0.42 -0.43
CA GLY A 46 -8.23 0.19 -0.26
C GLY A 46 -8.37 0.99 1.02
N SER A 47 -9.27 1.95 0.98
CA SER A 47 -9.63 2.75 2.12
C SER A 47 -11.15 2.90 2.14
N HIS A 48 -11.80 2.43 3.19
CA HIS A 48 -13.23 2.57 3.32
C HIS A 48 -13.66 4.03 3.33
N VAL A 49 -12.86 4.86 3.95
CA VAL A 49 -13.15 6.29 4.07
C VAL A 49 -13.12 6.97 2.72
N ALA A 50 -12.21 6.54 1.84
CA ALA A 50 -12.09 7.08 0.50
C ALA A 50 -13.04 6.41 -0.50
N GLY A 51 -13.64 5.29 -0.12
CA GLY A 51 -14.54 4.55 -0.99
C GLY A 51 -13.85 3.72 -2.05
N ASN A 52 -12.62 3.32 -1.82
CA ASN A 52 -11.91 2.44 -2.73
C ASN A 52 -11.51 1.14 -2.05
N ALA A 53 -11.25 0.11 -2.84
CA ALA A 53 -10.97 -1.23 -2.34
C ALA A 53 -9.58 -1.74 -2.72
N CYS A 54 -8.92 -1.10 -3.68
CA CYS A 54 -7.68 -1.62 -4.24
C CYS A 54 -6.64 -0.53 -4.42
N ALA A 55 -5.39 -0.96 -4.55
CA ALA A 55 -4.30 -0.07 -4.91
C ALA A 55 -4.61 0.59 -6.26
N GLY A 56 -4.21 1.81 -6.40
CA GLY A 56 -4.36 2.54 -7.66
C GLY A 56 -5.74 3.13 -7.91
N GLN A 57 -6.64 3.06 -6.95
CA GLN A 57 -8.01 3.55 -7.13
C GLN A 57 -8.25 4.97 -6.62
N SER A 58 -7.27 5.58 -5.97
CA SER A 58 -7.45 6.95 -5.48
C SER A 58 -7.62 7.91 -6.66
N ARG A 59 -8.45 8.91 -6.49
CA ARG A 59 -8.83 9.83 -7.57
C ARG A 59 -8.27 11.22 -7.40
N LEU A 60 -7.91 11.60 -6.20
CA LEU A 60 -7.44 12.94 -5.89
C LEU A 60 -6.02 12.86 -5.36
N ASP A 61 -5.19 13.82 -5.74
CA ASP A 61 -3.83 13.91 -5.22
C ASP A 61 -3.86 14.23 -3.74
N TYR A 62 -3.13 13.45 -2.98
CA TYR A 62 -2.86 13.73 -1.57
C TYR A 62 -4.10 13.85 -0.70
N ASP A 63 -5.14 13.11 -1.07
CA ASP A 63 -6.38 13.04 -0.30
C ASP A 63 -6.08 12.39 1.05
N GLY A 64 -6.49 13.06 2.12
CA GLY A 64 -6.26 12.54 3.47
C GLY A 64 -6.99 11.25 3.78
N ARG A 65 -7.86 10.78 2.90
CA ARG A 65 -8.56 9.51 3.09
C ARG A 65 -7.85 8.34 2.43
N ASP A 66 -6.89 8.61 1.55
CA ASP A 66 -6.09 7.59 0.89
C ASP A 66 -4.72 7.49 1.53
N TRP A 67 -4.14 6.30 1.49
CA TRP A 67 -2.89 6.05 2.18
C TRP A 67 -1.88 5.32 1.33
N LYS A 68 -0.64 5.49 1.74
CA LYS A 68 0.49 4.78 1.22
C LYS A 68 1.32 4.27 2.38
N ALA A 69 1.91 3.09 2.23
CA ALA A 69 2.76 2.55 3.28
C ALA A 69 4.10 3.27 3.30
N VAL A 70 4.57 3.58 4.49
CA VAL A 70 5.92 4.13 4.71
C VAL A 70 6.59 3.35 5.82
N LYS A 71 7.89 3.49 5.95
CA LYS A 71 8.66 2.65 6.85
C LYS A 71 8.35 2.90 8.34
N ASP A 72 7.99 4.12 8.71
CA ASP A 72 7.69 4.45 10.10
C ASP A 72 6.93 5.77 10.20
N ALA A 73 6.53 6.11 11.42
CA ALA A 73 5.76 7.31 11.68
C ALA A 73 6.54 8.58 11.37
N ALA A 74 7.85 8.57 11.56
CA ALA A 74 8.67 9.75 11.28
C ALA A 74 8.70 10.02 9.77
N ALA A 75 8.78 8.99 8.95
CA ALA A 75 8.72 9.14 7.51
C ALA A 75 7.37 9.73 7.07
N CYS A 76 6.29 9.30 7.70
CA CYS A 76 4.97 9.84 7.42
C CYS A 76 4.88 11.32 7.79
N ALA A 77 5.33 11.67 8.97
CA ALA A 77 5.33 13.07 9.43
C ALA A 77 6.19 13.95 8.52
N GLY A 78 7.32 13.42 8.06
CA GLY A 78 8.21 14.15 7.17
C GLY A 78 7.55 14.53 5.85
N GLU A 79 6.54 13.82 5.42
CA GLU A 79 5.77 14.14 4.21
C GLU A 79 4.50 14.92 4.52
N GLY A 80 4.29 15.29 5.76
CA GLY A 80 3.09 16.01 6.17
C GLY A 80 1.87 15.11 6.28
N GLY A 81 2.04 13.82 6.18
CA GLY A 81 0.95 12.86 6.31
C GLY A 81 0.57 12.61 7.75
N ARG A 82 -0.48 11.84 7.91
CA ARG A 82 -0.98 11.47 9.24
C ARG A 82 -1.21 9.97 9.31
N LEU A 83 -1.19 9.44 10.51
CA LEU A 83 -1.39 8.01 10.72
C LEU A 83 -2.85 7.61 10.72
N ARG A 84 -3.75 8.57 10.60
CA ARG A 84 -5.20 8.33 10.50
C ARG A 84 -5.77 9.16 9.37
N PRO A 85 -6.88 8.72 8.76
CA PRO A 85 -7.53 9.49 7.72
C PRO A 85 -7.94 10.86 8.23
N PHE A 86 -7.92 11.84 7.34
CA PHE A 86 -8.36 13.19 7.65
C PHE A 86 -9.09 13.79 6.44
N ALA A 87 -9.89 14.82 6.69
CA ALA A 87 -10.66 15.48 5.64
C ALA A 87 -9.75 16.41 4.83
N GLY A 88 -10.02 16.47 3.53
CA GLY A 88 -9.29 17.36 2.64
C GLY A 88 -7.99 16.77 2.18
N ARG A 89 -7.16 17.61 1.61
CA ARG A 89 -5.85 17.23 1.10
C ARG A 89 -4.75 17.61 2.06
N ASN A 90 -3.61 16.95 1.89
CA ASN A 90 -2.42 17.26 2.66
C ASN A 90 -1.85 18.62 2.23
N PRO A 91 -1.90 19.65 3.08
CA PRO A 91 -1.42 20.97 2.70
C PRO A 91 0.09 21.01 2.45
N ALA A 92 0.85 20.10 3.07
CA ALA A 92 2.30 20.04 2.86
C ALA A 92 2.66 19.57 1.45
N LYS A 93 1.72 18.98 0.73
CA LYS A 93 1.93 18.52 -0.64
C LYS A 93 1.40 19.53 -1.67
N GLY A 94 1.06 20.71 -1.25
CA GLY A 94 0.70 21.78 -2.14
C GLY A 94 -0.68 21.64 -2.77
N ALA A 95 -1.62 21.15 -2.07
CA ALA A 95 -2.96 20.91 -2.59
C ALA A 95 -3.67 22.19 -3.02
#